data_707453dcfc5ac857a70bbbf3e4173c85
#
_entry.id   707453dcfc5ac857a70bbbf3e4173c85
#
_cell.length_a   1.000
_cell.length_b   1.000
_cell.length_c   1.000
_cell.angle_alpha   90.00
_cell.angle_beta   90.00
_cell.angle_gamma   90.00
#
_symmetry.space_group_name_H-M   'P 1'
#
loop_
_entity.id
_entity.type
_entity.pdbx_description
1 polymer ?
#
loop_
_entity_poly.entity_id
_entity_poly.type
_entity_poly.pdbx_seq_one_letter_code
_entity_poly.pdbx_strand_id
1 'polypeptide(L)'
;MRLKKLIFTIIAILSLISLAKAELNTSLKKYLDENDLDKGLTQIYLLKRCSAVYAYASGIVLKLDAVSSKNFIEISNNLLFKAVELKVIEEEKKLEEAQEEAEKNRKDLFSNYIADGKKNWDKNKSHFKGSYIAEDMAICSKLTEDN
;
A
#
# COMPACT_ATOMS: atom_id res chain seq x y z
N MET A 1 -15.45 -14.26 -38.61
CA MET A 1 -14.06 -14.12 -38.09
C MET A 1 -13.84 -12.88 -37.22
N ARG A 2 -14.56 -11.77 -37.39
CA ARG A 2 -14.39 -10.54 -36.59
C ARG A 2 -14.94 -10.65 -35.14
N LEU A 3 -16.05 -11.38 -34.95
CA LEU A 3 -16.69 -11.51 -33.63
C LEU A 3 -15.83 -12.31 -32.60
N LYS A 4 -15.15 -13.38 -33.06
CA LYS A 4 -14.25 -14.18 -32.20
C LYS A 4 -13.03 -13.39 -31.72
N LYS A 5 -12.46 -12.48 -32.53
CA LYS A 5 -11.35 -11.61 -32.15
C LYS A 5 -11.77 -10.59 -31.10
N LEU A 6 -13.00 -10.04 -31.20
CA LEU A 6 -13.52 -9.07 -30.23
C LEU A 6 -13.72 -9.69 -28.84
N ILE A 7 -14.25 -10.92 -28.78
CA ILE A 7 -14.46 -11.65 -27.52
C ILE A 7 -13.13 -11.97 -26.84
N PHE A 8 -12.11 -12.38 -27.61
CA PHE A 8 -10.78 -12.65 -27.04
C PHE A 8 -10.10 -11.42 -26.46
N THR A 9 -10.27 -10.25 -27.08
CA THR A 9 -9.70 -8.98 -26.60
C THR A 9 -10.39 -8.52 -25.31
N ILE A 10 -11.71 -8.69 -25.19
CA ILE A 10 -12.47 -8.32 -23.98
C ILE A 10 -12.09 -9.22 -22.80
N ILE A 11 -11.88 -10.52 -23.02
CA ILE A 11 -11.48 -11.48 -21.98
C ILE A 11 -10.06 -11.16 -21.48
N ALA A 12 -9.13 -10.77 -22.36
CA ALA A 12 -7.79 -10.39 -21.99
C ALA A 12 -7.75 -9.09 -21.15
N ILE A 13 -8.60 -8.12 -21.46
CA ILE A 13 -8.67 -6.85 -20.69
C ILE A 13 -9.29 -7.09 -19.30
N LEU A 14 -10.30 -7.96 -19.18
CA LEU A 14 -10.93 -8.32 -17.92
C LEU A 14 -9.98 -9.07 -16.98
N SER A 15 -9.07 -9.90 -17.52
CA SER A 15 -8.08 -10.63 -16.72
C SER A 15 -6.98 -9.70 -16.16
N LEU A 16 -6.60 -8.65 -16.89
CA LEU A 16 -5.63 -7.65 -16.39
C LEU A 16 -6.19 -6.79 -15.25
N ILE A 17 -7.48 -6.47 -15.28
CA ILE A 17 -8.14 -5.72 -14.19
C ILE A 17 -8.24 -6.57 -12.91
N SER A 18 -8.39 -7.89 -13.04
CA SER A 18 -8.46 -8.80 -11.89
C SER A 18 -7.11 -8.97 -11.17
N LEU A 19 -5.98 -8.92 -11.89
CA LEU A 19 -4.65 -9.00 -11.32
C LEU A 19 -4.32 -7.76 -10.45
N ALA A 20 -4.65 -6.56 -10.93
CA ALA A 20 -4.44 -5.33 -10.16
C ALA A 20 -5.26 -5.28 -8.84
N LYS A 21 -6.47 -5.86 -8.82
CA LYS A 21 -7.29 -5.97 -7.61
C LYS A 21 -6.78 -7.02 -6.62
N ALA A 22 -6.12 -8.09 -7.08
CA ALA A 22 -5.57 -9.12 -6.21
C ALA A 22 -4.39 -8.61 -5.38
N GLU A 23 -3.55 -7.74 -5.94
CA GLU A 23 -2.43 -7.12 -5.22
C GLU A 23 -2.87 -6.27 -4.02
N LEU A 24 -3.96 -5.51 -4.15
CA LEU A 24 -4.47 -4.64 -3.09
C LEU A 24 -5.04 -5.39 -1.87
N ASN A 25 -5.45 -6.66 -2.03
CA ASN A 25 -6.05 -7.48 -0.96
C ASN A 25 -5.06 -8.47 -0.32
N THR A 26 -3.82 -8.52 -0.78
CA THR A 26 -2.78 -9.41 -0.24
C THR A 26 -2.09 -8.72 0.92
N SER A 27 -1.83 -9.43 2.04
CA SER A 27 -1.02 -8.89 3.14
C SER A 27 0.40 -8.56 2.65
N LEU A 28 1.04 -7.57 3.27
CA LEU A 28 2.42 -7.21 2.92
C LEU A 28 3.36 -8.41 3.08
N LYS A 29 3.18 -9.20 4.15
CA LYS A 29 3.96 -10.42 4.37
C LYS A 29 3.91 -11.35 3.16
N LYS A 30 2.70 -11.69 2.70
CA LYS A 30 2.54 -12.58 1.55
C LYS A 30 3.17 -12.00 0.28
N TYR A 31 3.01 -10.70 0.05
CA TYR A 31 3.64 -10.04 -1.09
C TYR A 31 5.18 -10.16 -1.04
N LEU A 32 5.78 -9.96 0.12
CA LEU A 32 7.24 -10.06 0.30
C LEU A 32 7.75 -11.50 0.24
N ASP A 33 6.96 -12.48 0.65
CA ASP A 33 7.29 -13.90 0.50
C ASP A 33 7.34 -14.34 -0.99
N GLU A 34 6.60 -13.66 -1.86
CA GLU A 34 6.47 -13.95 -3.30
C GLU A 34 7.37 -13.07 -4.20
N ASN A 35 7.96 -11.99 -3.65
CA ASN A 35 8.73 -11.01 -4.42
C ASN A 35 10.10 -10.72 -3.79
N ASP A 36 11.09 -10.54 -4.65
CA ASP A 36 12.46 -10.24 -4.27
C ASP A 36 12.59 -8.79 -3.79
N LEU A 37 13.08 -8.61 -2.56
CA LEU A 37 13.29 -7.29 -1.95
C LEU A 37 14.40 -6.47 -2.62
N ASP A 38 15.33 -7.11 -3.34
CA ASP A 38 16.40 -6.40 -4.06
C ASP A 38 15.89 -5.71 -5.33
N LYS A 39 14.65 -5.97 -5.74
CA LYS A 39 14.03 -5.33 -6.89
C LYS A 39 13.41 -3.99 -6.51
N GLY A 40 13.76 -2.93 -7.26
CA GLY A 40 13.24 -1.59 -7.05
C GLY A 40 11.72 -1.50 -7.00
N LEU A 41 11.02 -2.23 -7.88
CA LEU A 41 9.55 -2.27 -7.88
C LEU A 41 8.96 -2.86 -6.58
N THR A 42 9.61 -3.88 -6.00
CA THR A 42 9.21 -4.45 -4.71
C THR A 42 9.43 -3.45 -3.58
N GLN A 43 10.55 -2.73 -3.59
CA GLN A 43 10.84 -1.68 -2.61
C GLN A 43 9.85 -0.51 -2.72
N ILE A 44 9.51 -0.07 -3.94
CA ILE A 44 8.50 0.97 -4.18
C ILE A 44 7.15 0.53 -3.61
N TYR A 45 6.73 -0.72 -3.83
CA TYR A 45 5.48 -1.23 -3.28
C TYR A 45 5.52 -1.27 -1.74
N LEU A 46 6.59 -1.78 -1.13
CA LEU A 46 6.80 -1.81 0.32
C LEU A 46 6.68 -0.41 0.92
N LEU A 47 7.37 0.57 0.37
CA LEU A 47 7.35 1.95 0.86
C LEU A 47 5.95 2.58 0.77
N LYS A 48 5.24 2.41 -0.35
CA LYS A 48 3.85 2.90 -0.51
C LYS A 48 2.90 2.21 0.48
N ARG A 49 3.06 0.90 0.67
CA ARG A 49 2.24 0.13 1.61
C ARG A 49 2.46 0.59 3.05
N CYS A 50 3.71 0.75 3.45
CA CYS A 50 4.08 1.27 4.76
C CYS A 50 3.62 2.73 4.96
N SER A 51 3.76 3.58 3.95
CA SER A 51 3.21 4.93 4.00
C SER A 51 1.70 4.92 4.29
N ALA A 52 0.94 4.06 3.61
CA ALA A 52 -0.51 3.97 3.78
C ALA A 52 -0.92 3.43 5.17
N VAL A 53 -0.22 2.43 5.71
CA VAL A 53 -0.55 1.88 7.03
C VAL A 53 -0.22 2.86 8.16
N TYR A 54 0.86 3.64 8.03
CA TYR A 54 1.18 4.71 8.99
C TYR A 54 0.17 5.86 8.93
N ALA A 55 -0.30 6.26 7.74
CA ALA A 55 -1.37 7.23 7.60
C ALA A 55 -2.67 6.73 8.26
N TYR A 56 -2.99 5.44 8.08
CA TYR A 56 -4.14 4.82 8.73
C TYR A 56 -4.00 4.80 10.25
N ALA A 57 -2.84 4.38 10.78
CA ALA A 57 -2.55 4.36 12.22
C ALA A 57 -2.65 5.78 12.82
N SER A 58 -2.13 6.80 12.12
CA SER A 58 -2.27 8.20 12.52
C SER A 58 -3.73 8.59 12.76
N GLY A 59 -4.62 8.26 11.80
CA GLY A 59 -6.05 8.56 11.94
C GLY A 59 -6.72 7.85 13.12
N ILE A 60 -6.31 6.60 13.40
CA ILE A 60 -6.87 5.81 14.52
C ILE A 60 -6.48 6.41 15.88
N VAL A 61 -5.21 6.82 16.03
CA VAL A 61 -4.72 7.31 17.34
C VAL A 61 -4.96 8.79 17.57
N LEU A 62 -5.38 9.56 16.57
CA LEU A 62 -5.49 11.02 16.60
C LEU A 62 -6.24 11.57 17.83
N LYS A 63 -7.35 10.92 18.19
CA LYS A 63 -8.18 11.35 19.33
C LYS A 63 -7.61 10.94 20.69
N LEU A 64 -6.70 9.97 20.72
CA LEU A 64 -6.13 9.40 21.95
C LEU A 64 -4.75 10.01 22.24
N ASP A 65 -3.95 10.19 21.19
CA ASP A 65 -2.57 10.69 21.27
C ASP A 65 -2.23 11.47 20.00
N ALA A 66 -2.40 12.78 20.08
CA ALA A 66 -2.12 13.68 18.96
C ALA A 66 -0.62 13.74 18.59
N VAL A 67 0.28 13.50 19.56
CA VAL A 67 1.74 13.49 19.33
C VAL A 67 2.11 12.27 18.48
N SER A 68 1.68 11.09 18.90
CA SER A 68 1.89 9.86 18.12
C SER A 68 1.23 9.94 16.75
N SER A 69 0.05 10.53 16.64
CA SER A 69 -0.62 10.76 15.35
C SER A 69 0.24 11.60 14.41
N LYS A 70 0.80 12.72 14.91
CA LYS A 70 1.69 13.58 14.14
C LYS A 70 2.95 12.83 13.69
N ASN A 71 3.57 12.07 14.58
CA ASN A 71 4.76 11.27 14.24
C ASN A 71 4.45 10.24 13.14
N PHE A 72 3.31 9.56 13.22
CA PHE A 72 2.91 8.58 12.21
C PHE A 72 2.67 9.22 10.84
N ILE A 73 2.07 10.40 10.78
CA ILE A 73 1.88 11.08 9.49
C ILE A 73 3.20 11.59 8.90
N GLU A 74 4.15 12.01 9.73
CA GLU A 74 5.49 12.37 9.29
C GLU A 74 6.24 11.15 8.71
N ILE A 75 6.21 10.00 9.39
CA ILE A 75 6.76 8.74 8.87
C ILE A 75 6.10 8.37 7.55
N SER A 76 4.76 8.43 7.48
CA SER A 76 4.01 8.15 6.26
C SER A 76 4.48 9.00 5.08
N ASN A 77 4.65 10.30 5.28
CA ASN A 77 5.08 11.21 4.22
C ASN A 77 6.53 10.95 3.79
N ASN A 78 7.43 10.66 4.73
CA ASN A 78 8.83 10.33 4.41
C ASN A 78 8.93 9.04 3.59
N LEU A 79 8.14 8.01 3.93
CA LEU A 79 8.10 6.77 3.17
C LEU A 79 7.53 6.97 1.76
N LEU A 80 6.50 7.82 1.62
CA LEU A 80 5.97 8.17 0.30
C LEU A 80 7.01 8.90 -0.54
N PHE A 81 7.73 9.85 0.04
CA PHE A 81 8.80 10.57 -0.65
C PHE A 81 9.89 9.63 -1.17
N LYS A 82 10.36 8.70 -0.31
CA LYS A 82 11.31 7.66 -0.74
C LYS A 82 10.76 6.78 -1.88
N ALA A 83 9.46 6.45 -1.84
CA ALA A 83 8.83 5.70 -2.93
C ALA A 83 8.80 6.48 -4.25
N VAL A 84 8.57 7.79 -4.19
CA VAL A 84 8.61 8.68 -5.37
C VAL A 84 10.03 8.75 -5.94
N GLU A 85 11.05 8.94 -5.09
CA GLU A 85 12.46 8.96 -5.52
C GLU A 85 12.85 7.66 -6.25
N LEU A 86 12.51 6.52 -5.69
CA LEU A 86 12.76 5.24 -6.33
C LEU A 86 11.99 5.08 -7.65
N LYS A 87 10.74 5.54 -7.74
CA LYS A 87 9.98 5.51 -9.01
C LYS A 87 10.63 6.34 -10.10
N VAL A 88 11.19 7.49 -9.78
CA VAL A 88 11.93 8.33 -10.74
C VAL A 88 13.13 7.55 -11.28
N ILE A 89 13.87 6.85 -10.42
CA ILE A 89 15.08 6.11 -10.79
C ILE A 89 14.75 4.82 -11.54
N GLU A 90 13.87 3.99 -10.98
CA GLU A 90 13.61 2.63 -11.48
C GLU A 90 12.71 2.60 -12.72
N GLU A 91 11.80 3.56 -12.83
CA GLU A 91 10.82 3.61 -13.92
C GLU A 91 11.16 4.72 -14.94
N GLU A 92 12.27 5.45 -14.75
CA GLU A 92 12.69 6.59 -15.60
C GLU A 92 11.58 7.64 -15.81
N LYS A 93 10.75 7.84 -14.78
CA LYS A 93 9.60 8.75 -14.82
C LYS A 93 9.99 10.19 -14.45
N LYS A 94 9.20 11.15 -14.94
CA LYS A 94 9.26 12.51 -14.44
C LYS A 94 8.79 12.56 -12.99
N LEU A 95 9.36 13.45 -12.19
CA LEU A 95 9.04 13.60 -10.77
C LEU A 95 7.54 13.80 -10.52
N GLU A 96 6.88 14.69 -11.29
CA GLU A 96 5.45 14.97 -11.16
C GLU A 96 4.59 13.74 -11.42
N GLU A 97 4.90 12.95 -12.45
CA GLU A 97 4.19 11.72 -12.78
C GLU A 97 4.41 10.65 -11.70
N ALA A 98 5.64 10.48 -11.24
CA ALA A 98 5.97 9.53 -10.16
C ALA A 98 5.24 9.89 -8.85
N GLN A 99 5.15 11.18 -8.52
CA GLN A 99 4.46 11.69 -7.35
C GLN A 99 2.95 11.42 -7.45
N GLU A 100 2.31 11.81 -8.56
CA GLU A 100 0.87 11.62 -8.77
C GLU A 100 0.46 10.15 -8.65
N GLU A 101 1.23 9.26 -9.28
CA GLU A 101 0.98 7.82 -9.19
C GLU A 101 1.19 7.26 -7.78
N ALA A 102 2.26 7.69 -7.09
CA ALA A 102 2.54 7.23 -5.73
C ALA A 102 1.45 7.67 -4.75
N GLU A 103 1.01 8.92 -4.84
CA GLU A 103 -0.08 9.47 -4.03
C GLU A 103 -1.40 8.74 -4.28
N LYS A 104 -1.75 8.50 -5.55
CA LYS A 104 -2.93 7.73 -5.92
C LYS A 104 -2.90 6.33 -5.33
N ASN A 105 -1.79 5.61 -5.52
CA ASN A 105 -1.62 4.27 -4.98
C ASN A 105 -1.70 4.25 -3.44
N ARG A 106 -1.06 5.21 -2.75
CA ARG A 106 -1.18 5.35 -1.29
C ARG A 106 -2.63 5.56 -0.87
N LYS A 107 -3.37 6.42 -1.56
CA LYS A 107 -4.79 6.68 -1.27
C LYS A 107 -5.65 5.42 -1.42
N ASP A 108 -5.41 4.62 -2.45
CA ASP A 108 -6.14 3.38 -2.67
C ASP A 108 -5.83 2.36 -1.56
N LEU A 109 -4.55 2.19 -1.19
CA LEU A 109 -4.12 1.35 -0.08
C LEU A 109 -4.72 1.82 1.26
N PHE A 110 -4.68 3.12 1.53
CA PHE A 110 -5.28 3.73 2.72
C PHE A 110 -6.77 3.46 2.82
N SER A 111 -7.51 3.57 1.70
CA SER A 111 -8.95 3.27 1.64
C SER A 111 -9.23 1.80 1.97
N ASN A 112 -8.35 0.88 1.54
CA ASN A 112 -8.47 -0.53 1.90
C ASN A 112 -8.24 -0.75 3.40
N TYR A 113 -7.23 -0.10 4.00
CA TYR A 113 -7.01 -0.18 5.45
C TYR A 113 -8.19 0.34 6.25
N ILE A 114 -8.84 1.43 5.81
CA ILE A 114 -10.07 1.95 6.44
C ILE A 114 -11.18 0.89 6.38
N ALA A 115 -11.42 0.31 5.21
CA ALA A 115 -12.50 -0.66 5.01
C ALA A 115 -12.27 -1.95 5.83
N ASP A 116 -11.04 -2.48 5.80
CA ASP A 116 -10.71 -3.73 6.48
C ASP A 116 -10.52 -3.53 7.99
N GLY A 117 -9.99 -2.39 8.42
CA GLY A 117 -9.92 -2.03 9.83
C GLY A 117 -11.30 -1.85 10.47
N LYS A 118 -12.26 -1.29 9.72
CA LYS A 118 -13.66 -1.22 10.16
C LYS A 118 -14.26 -2.63 10.33
N LYS A 119 -14.10 -3.51 9.34
CA LYS A 119 -14.55 -4.90 9.44
C LYS A 119 -13.92 -5.61 10.64
N ASN A 120 -12.62 -5.39 10.86
CA ASN A 120 -11.91 -5.98 11.98
C ASN A 120 -12.42 -5.43 13.33
N TRP A 121 -12.70 -4.13 13.41
CA TRP A 121 -13.32 -3.53 14.59
C TRP A 121 -14.67 -4.15 14.91
N ASP A 122 -15.52 -4.33 13.91
CA ASP A 122 -16.84 -4.92 14.10
C ASP A 122 -16.74 -6.34 14.69
N LYS A 123 -15.74 -7.13 14.24
CA LYS A 123 -15.51 -8.51 14.66
C LYS A 123 -14.72 -8.62 15.95
N ASN A 124 -13.60 -7.90 16.09
CA ASN A 124 -12.58 -8.12 17.11
C ASN A 124 -12.44 -6.96 18.10
N LYS A 125 -13.22 -5.87 17.92
CA LYS A 125 -13.13 -4.62 18.71
C LYS A 125 -11.71 -4.01 18.70
N SER A 126 -10.98 -4.22 17.60
CA SER A 126 -9.65 -3.67 17.37
C SER A 126 -9.47 -3.33 15.90
N HIS A 127 -8.81 -2.23 15.59
CA HIS A 127 -8.44 -1.86 14.24
C HIS A 127 -7.28 -2.69 13.68
N PHE A 128 -6.45 -3.26 14.56
CA PHE A 128 -5.21 -3.95 14.20
C PHE A 128 -5.22 -5.42 14.60
N LYS A 129 -5.45 -5.72 15.89
CA LYS A 129 -5.32 -7.07 16.45
C LYS A 129 -6.25 -8.06 15.75
N GLY A 130 -5.66 -9.17 15.29
CA GLY A 130 -6.40 -10.25 14.61
C GLY A 130 -6.64 -9.99 13.11
N SER A 131 -5.90 -9.05 12.51
CA SER A 131 -5.93 -8.77 11.07
C SER A 131 -4.52 -8.65 10.49
N TYR A 132 -4.40 -8.75 9.17
CA TYR A 132 -3.15 -8.53 8.45
C TYR A 132 -2.59 -7.10 8.64
N ILE A 133 -3.42 -6.14 9.07
CA ILE A 133 -2.98 -4.75 9.31
C ILE A 133 -1.95 -4.71 10.43
N ALA A 134 -2.08 -5.56 11.46
CA ALA A 134 -1.08 -5.68 12.52
C ALA A 134 0.26 -6.23 12.01
N GLU A 135 0.22 -7.19 11.09
CA GLU A 135 1.43 -7.74 10.45
C GLU A 135 2.11 -6.70 9.57
N ASP A 136 1.33 -6.00 8.73
CA ASP A 136 1.83 -4.91 7.89
C ASP A 136 2.50 -3.83 8.75
N MET A 137 1.87 -3.43 9.85
CA MET A 137 2.42 -2.43 10.78
C MET A 137 3.73 -2.92 11.42
N ALA A 138 3.81 -4.20 11.81
CA ALA A 138 5.02 -4.78 12.39
C ALA A 138 6.20 -4.86 11.39
N ILE A 139 5.92 -5.13 10.11
CA ILE A 139 6.93 -5.10 9.05
C ILE A 139 7.42 -3.67 8.82
N CYS A 140 6.48 -2.73 8.76
CA CYS A 140 6.79 -1.32 8.50
C CYS A 140 7.54 -0.66 9.66
N SER A 141 7.29 -1.06 10.92
CA SER A 141 8.05 -0.52 12.06
C SER A 141 9.52 -0.93 12.00
N LYS A 142 9.82 -2.17 11.66
CA LYS A 142 11.21 -2.62 11.45
C LYS A 142 11.93 -1.80 10.39
N LEU A 143 11.25 -1.52 9.27
CA LEU A 143 11.83 -0.69 8.20
C LEU A 143 12.18 0.73 8.67
N THR A 144 11.48 1.27 9.66
CA THR A 144 11.69 2.64 10.15
C THR A 144 12.62 2.72 11.36
N GLU A 145 12.86 1.62 12.08
CA GLU A 145 13.81 1.52 13.20
C GLU A 145 15.27 1.40 12.70
N ASP A 146 15.47 0.79 11.53
CA ASP A 146 16.79 0.54 10.93
C ASP A 146 17.34 1.73 10.11
N ASN A 147 16.62 2.85 10.04
CA ASN A 147 16.99 4.09 9.35
C ASN A 147 17.07 5.27 10.30
#